data_39fda4cfc2161016541d1437d5363be4
#
_entry.id   39fda4cfc2161016541d1437d5363be4
#
_cell.length_a   1.000
_cell.length_b   1.000
_cell.length_c   1.000
_cell.angle_alpha   90.00
_cell.angle_beta   90.00
_cell.angle_gamma   90.00
#
_symmetry.space_group_name_H-M   'P 1'
#
loop_
_entity.id
_entity.type
_entity.pdbx_description
1 polymer ?
#
loop_
_entity_poly.entity_id
_entity_poly.type
_entity_poly.pdbx_seq_one_letter_code
_entity_poly.pdbx_strand_id
1 'polypeptide(L)'
;MAKLDEISGFISSKKEEIKSRYKVKEIGIFGSYARNDQNEKSDLDILVDFYEGGETFDNYMDLKILLEDSLNLKVDLVVKNSLRYEIKSFILSEVIYA
;
A
#
# COMPACT_ATOMS: atom_id res chain seq x y z
N MET A 1 15.05 11.33 -1.46
CA MET A 1 14.33 10.16 -0.98
C MET A 1 12.91 10.55 -0.59
N ALA A 2 11.92 9.80 -1.03
CA ALA A 2 10.52 10.10 -0.70
C ALA A 2 10.26 9.88 0.79
N LYS A 3 9.41 10.72 1.36
CA LYS A 3 9.03 10.63 2.77
C LYS A 3 7.56 10.25 2.91
N LEU A 4 7.18 9.82 4.09
CA LEU A 4 5.82 9.39 4.39
C LEU A 4 4.76 10.40 3.92
N ASP A 5 4.96 11.67 4.20
CA ASP A 5 4.00 12.71 3.82
C ASP A 5 3.79 12.81 2.31
N GLU A 6 4.86 12.71 1.54
CA GLU A 6 4.79 12.74 0.08
C GLU A 6 4.05 11.52 -0.47
N ILE A 7 4.37 10.35 0.08
CA ILE A 7 3.76 9.10 -0.34
C ILE A 7 2.28 9.08 0.01
N SER A 8 1.96 9.42 1.25
CA SER A 8 0.59 9.49 1.73
C SER A 8 -0.24 10.51 0.93
N GLY A 9 0.35 11.67 0.63
CA GLY A 9 -0.30 12.69 -0.16
C GLY A 9 -0.59 12.23 -1.58
N PHE A 10 0.35 11.52 -2.20
CA PHE A 10 0.13 10.97 -3.54
C PHE A 10 -1.02 9.96 -3.53
N ILE A 11 -0.98 9.01 -2.59
CA ILE A 11 -2.02 7.98 -2.51
C ILE A 11 -3.39 8.61 -2.24
N SER A 12 -3.44 9.59 -1.34
CA SER A 12 -4.69 10.30 -1.05
C SER A 12 -5.24 11.02 -2.27
N SER A 13 -4.37 11.61 -3.08
CA SER A 13 -4.79 12.31 -4.30
C SER A 13 -5.35 11.36 -5.36
N LYS A 14 -4.98 10.09 -5.32
CA LYS A 14 -5.42 9.05 -6.26
C LYS A 14 -6.45 8.11 -5.66
N LYS A 15 -6.92 8.40 -4.44
CA LYS A 15 -7.75 7.47 -3.68
C LYS A 15 -9.02 7.05 -4.42
N GLU A 16 -9.73 8.00 -5.02
CA GLU A 16 -10.97 7.70 -5.75
C GLU A 16 -10.70 6.81 -6.97
N GLU A 17 -9.64 7.09 -7.72
CA GLU A 17 -9.25 6.27 -8.86
C GLU A 17 -8.86 4.86 -8.40
N ILE A 18 -8.09 4.77 -7.32
CA ILE A 18 -7.65 3.49 -6.79
C ILE A 18 -8.85 2.65 -6.35
N LYS A 19 -9.80 3.25 -5.65
CA LYS A 19 -11.01 2.57 -5.22
C LYS A 19 -11.85 2.05 -6.39
N SER A 20 -12.12 2.91 -7.35
CA SER A 20 -13.03 2.56 -8.44
C SER A 20 -12.38 1.66 -9.48
N ARG A 21 -11.14 1.97 -9.87
CA ARG A 21 -10.45 1.26 -10.94
C ARG A 21 -9.92 -0.10 -10.52
N TYR A 22 -9.37 -0.19 -9.33
CA TYR A 22 -8.74 -1.43 -8.84
C TYR A 22 -9.56 -2.14 -7.77
N LYS A 23 -10.74 -1.65 -7.46
CA LYS A 23 -11.65 -2.23 -6.47
C LYS A 23 -11.05 -2.30 -5.08
N VAL A 24 -10.33 -1.27 -4.70
CA VAL A 24 -9.69 -1.17 -3.40
C VAL A 24 -10.63 -0.54 -2.38
N LYS A 25 -10.78 -1.19 -1.24
CA LYS A 25 -11.59 -0.70 -0.12
C LYS A 25 -10.77 0.19 0.80
N GLU A 26 -9.59 -0.27 1.18
CA GLU A 26 -8.67 0.48 2.04
C GLU A 26 -7.25 0.29 1.55
N ILE A 27 -6.41 1.32 1.74
CA ILE A 27 -5.00 1.28 1.39
C ILE A 27 -4.23 2.08 2.44
N GLY A 28 -3.08 1.54 2.85
CA GLY A 28 -2.27 2.20 3.87
C GLY A 28 -0.79 1.86 3.74
N ILE A 29 0.02 2.57 4.50
CA ILE A 29 1.46 2.43 4.51
C ILE A 29 1.87 1.81 5.84
N PHE A 30 2.74 0.81 5.80
CA PHE A 30 3.30 0.24 7.01
C PHE A 30 4.80 0.02 6.83
N GLY A 31 5.45 -0.60 7.79
CA GLY A 31 6.87 -0.90 7.70
C GLY A 31 7.76 0.33 7.90
N SER A 32 8.95 0.30 7.31
CA SER A 32 9.97 1.31 7.57
C SER A 32 9.54 2.73 7.23
N TYR A 33 8.82 2.92 6.13
CA TYR A 33 8.34 4.26 5.74
C TYR A 33 7.32 4.80 6.75
N ALA A 34 6.46 3.94 7.28
CA ALA A 34 5.47 4.36 8.29
C ALA A 34 6.16 4.74 9.61
N ARG A 35 7.25 4.05 9.94
CA ARG A 35 8.03 4.35 11.15
C ARG A 35 9.04 5.47 10.95
N ASN A 36 9.21 5.92 9.72
CA ASN A 36 10.19 6.96 9.34
C ASN A 36 11.64 6.52 9.61
N ASP A 37 11.92 5.23 9.45
CA ASP A 37 13.27 4.68 9.57
C ASP A 37 13.78 4.03 8.27
N GLN A 38 13.21 4.41 7.14
CA GLN A 38 13.61 3.89 5.84
C GLN A 38 14.99 4.40 5.43
N ASN A 39 15.63 3.61 4.56
CA ASN A 39 16.90 3.97 3.92
C ASN A 39 16.78 3.73 2.41
N GLU A 40 17.87 3.95 1.67
CA GLU A 40 17.90 3.84 0.21
C GLU A 40 17.51 2.45 -0.31
N LYS A 41 17.68 1.42 0.51
CA LYS A 41 17.39 0.03 0.14
C LYS A 41 16.03 -0.43 0.59
N SER A 42 15.29 0.39 1.33
CA SER A 42 13.99 0.02 1.85
C SER A 42 12.96 -0.05 0.73
N ASP A 43 12.14 -1.11 0.75
CA ASP A 43 10.96 -1.19 -0.09
C ASP A 43 9.82 -0.42 0.60
N LEU A 44 8.91 0.09 -0.19
CA LEU A 44 7.71 0.74 0.34
C LEU A 44 6.65 -0.34 0.60
N ASP A 45 6.31 -0.54 1.86
CA ASP A 45 5.31 -1.54 2.26
C ASP A 45 3.92 -0.93 2.25
N ILE A 46 3.07 -1.45 1.38
CA ILE A 46 1.68 -0.98 1.22
C ILE A 46 0.73 -2.12 1.56
N LEU A 47 -0.22 -1.83 2.45
CA LEU A 47 -1.30 -2.74 2.78
C LEU A 47 -2.52 -2.37 1.95
N VAL A 48 -3.13 -3.36 1.30
CA VAL A 48 -4.34 -3.14 0.51
C VAL A 48 -5.42 -4.12 0.91
N ASP A 49 -6.65 -3.61 1.00
CA ASP A 49 -7.84 -4.42 1.23
C ASP A 49 -8.78 -4.18 0.05
N PHE A 50 -9.11 -5.24 -0.68
CA PHE A 50 -9.99 -5.14 -1.85
C PHE A 50 -11.45 -5.35 -1.45
N TYR A 51 -12.36 -4.73 -2.21
CA TYR A 51 -13.76 -5.10 -2.12
C TYR A 51 -13.93 -6.56 -2.55
N GLU A 52 -15.00 -7.20 -2.09
CA GLU A 52 -15.30 -8.58 -2.45
C GLU A 52 -15.30 -8.73 -3.97
N GLY A 53 -14.58 -9.73 -4.47
CA GLY A 53 -14.44 -9.98 -5.89
C GLY A 53 -13.40 -9.10 -6.59
N GLY A 54 -12.84 -8.12 -5.89
CA GLY A 54 -11.84 -7.22 -6.47
C GLY A 54 -10.41 -7.71 -6.39
N GLU A 55 -10.16 -8.73 -5.57
CA GLU A 55 -8.82 -9.27 -5.39
C GLU A 55 -8.47 -10.20 -6.55
N THR A 56 -8.08 -9.60 -7.66
CA THR A 56 -7.67 -10.34 -8.86
C THR A 56 -6.20 -10.08 -9.14
N PHE A 57 -5.58 -10.98 -9.89
CA PHE A 57 -4.18 -10.80 -10.28
C PHE A 57 -4.00 -9.48 -11.03
N ASP A 58 -4.89 -9.18 -11.96
CA ASP A 58 -4.79 -7.96 -12.77
C ASP A 58 -4.91 -6.70 -11.90
N ASN A 59 -5.89 -6.64 -11.01
CA ASN A 59 -6.05 -5.49 -10.12
C ASN A 59 -4.83 -5.32 -9.22
N TYR A 60 -4.31 -6.42 -8.68
CA TYR A 60 -3.12 -6.40 -7.83
C TYR A 60 -1.91 -5.86 -8.58
N MET A 61 -1.63 -6.43 -9.75
CA MET A 61 -0.45 -6.06 -10.52
C MET A 61 -0.55 -4.64 -11.07
N ASP A 62 -1.73 -4.26 -11.57
CA ASP A 62 -1.93 -2.91 -12.10
C ASP A 62 -1.77 -1.85 -11.02
N LEU A 63 -2.28 -2.12 -9.82
CA LEU A 63 -2.11 -1.21 -8.69
C LEU A 63 -0.63 -1.10 -8.30
N LYS A 64 0.07 -2.23 -8.22
CA LYS A 64 1.49 -2.25 -7.88
C LYS A 64 2.30 -1.45 -8.89
N ILE A 65 2.05 -1.63 -10.17
CA ILE A 65 2.74 -0.92 -11.24
C ILE A 65 2.45 0.58 -11.15
N LEU A 66 1.20 0.96 -10.93
CA LEU A 66 0.84 2.37 -10.76
C LEU A 66 1.65 3.00 -9.64
N LEU A 67 1.71 2.34 -8.50
CA LEU A 67 2.43 2.88 -7.33
C LEU A 67 3.93 2.96 -7.59
N GLU A 68 4.52 1.92 -8.15
CA GLU A 68 5.95 1.89 -8.43
C GLU A 68 6.35 2.95 -9.45
N ASP A 69 5.61 3.07 -10.53
CA ASP A 69 5.91 4.03 -11.58
C ASP A 69 5.73 5.47 -11.09
N SER A 70 4.67 5.72 -10.35
CA SER A 70 4.36 7.08 -9.88
C SER A 70 5.29 7.55 -8.78
N LEU A 71 5.67 6.65 -7.88
CA LEU A 71 6.49 7.01 -6.73
C LEU A 71 7.99 6.77 -6.97
N ASN A 72 8.32 6.08 -8.05
CA ASN A 72 9.70 5.70 -8.38
C ASN A 72 10.36 4.95 -7.22
N LEU A 73 9.62 4.03 -6.63
CA LEU A 73 10.05 3.20 -5.51
C LEU A 73 9.64 1.76 -5.78
N LYS A 74 10.40 0.82 -5.23
CA LYS A 74 9.98 -0.57 -5.23
C LYS A 74 8.91 -0.75 -4.16
N VAL A 75 7.76 -1.31 -4.54
CA VAL A 75 6.61 -1.47 -3.66
C VAL A 75 6.41 -2.95 -3.32
N ASP A 76 6.30 -3.23 -2.03
CA ASP A 76 5.86 -4.53 -1.52
C ASP A 76 4.37 -4.39 -1.18
N LEU A 77 3.52 -4.86 -2.11
CA LEU A 77 2.07 -4.73 -1.97
C LEU A 77 1.51 -5.97 -1.30
N VAL A 78 0.99 -5.80 -0.09
CA VAL A 78 0.51 -6.88 0.75
C VAL A 78 -1.00 -6.82 0.88
N VAL A 79 -1.67 -7.92 0.58
CA VAL A 79 -3.13 -8.02 0.68
C VAL A 79 -3.51 -8.38 2.11
N LYS A 80 -4.37 -7.57 2.71
CA LYS A 80 -4.78 -7.72 4.11
C LYS A 80 -5.25 -9.13 4.45
N ASN A 81 -6.07 -9.72 3.58
CA ASN A 81 -6.65 -11.04 3.83
C ASN A 81 -5.63 -12.19 3.69
N SER A 82 -4.45 -11.94 3.13
CA SER A 82 -3.41 -12.97 3.00
C SER A 82 -2.50 -13.04 4.22
N LEU A 83 -2.64 -12.12 5.16
CA LEU A 83 -1.77 -12.06 6.33
C LEU A 83 -2.14 -13.12 7.35
N ARG A 84 -1.11 -13.75 7.94
CA ARG A 84 -1.32 -14.65 9.07
C ARG A 84 -1.78 -13.86 10.28
N TYR A 85 -2.59 -14.47 11.11
CA TYR A 85 -3.18 -13.83 12.28
C TYR A 85 -2.12 -13.11 13.15
N GLU A 86 -1.00 -13.78 13.43
CA GLU A 86 0.04 -13.25 14.32
C GLU A 86 0.68 -11.98 13.74
N ILE A 87 0.91 -11.97 12.43
CA ILE A 87 1.54 -10.84 11.74
C ILE A 87 0.52 -9.74 11.48
N LYS A 88 -0.72 -10.12 11.19
CA LYS A 88 -1.80 -9.20 10.87
C LYS A 88 -2.02 -8.19 11.98
N SER A 89 -2.08 -8.66 13.22
CA SER A 89 -2.28 -7.80 14.37
C SER A 89 -1.18 -6.74 14.49
N PHE A 90 0.07 -7.17 14.31
CA PHE A 90 1.23 -6.26 14.34
C PHE A 90 1.15 -5.20 13.24
N ILE A 91 0.89 -5.64 12.00
CA ILE A 91 0.83 -4.72 10.85
C ILE A 91 -0.31 -3.74 11.00
N LEU A 92 -1.49 -4.20 11.44
CA LEU A 92 -2.65 -3.31 11.61
C LEU A 92 -2.43 -2.26 12.70
N SER A 93 -1.61 -2.58 13.72
CA SER A 93 -1.29 -1.60 14.75
C SER A 93 -0.36 -0.49 14.25
N GLU A 94 0.37 -0.74 13.17
CA GLU A 94 1.38 0.16 12.62
C GLU A 94 0.88 0.94 11.40
N VAL A 95 -0.09 0.41 10.68
CA VAL A 95 -0.50 0.95 9.38
C VAL A 95 -1.07 2.35 9.49
N ILE A 96 -0.69 3.20 8.55
CA ILE A 96 -1.22 4.55 8.39
C ILE A 96 -2.05 4.55 7.10
N TYR A 97 -3.36 4.64 7.25
CA TYR A 97 -4.27 4.65 6.10
C TYR A 97 -4.21 5.98 5.36
N ALA A 98 -4.25 5.90 4.06
CA ALA A 98 -4.24 7.08 3.22
C ALA A 98 -5.65 7.44 2.77
#